data_4146a03d49e595b16fd063114c0a8a19
#
_entry.id   4146a03d49e595b16fd063114c0a8a19
#
_cell.length_a   1.000
_cell.length_b   1.000
_cell.length_c   1.000
_cell.angle_alpha   90.00
_cell.angle_beta   90.00
_cell.angle_gamma   90.00
#
_symmetry.space_group_name_H-M   'P 1'
#
loop_
_entity.id
_entity.type
_entity.pdbx_description
1 polymer ?
#
loop_
_entity_poly.entity_id
_entity_poly.type
_entity_poly.pdbx_seq_one_letter_code
_entity_poly.pdbx_strand_id
1 'polypeptide(L)'
;MLEGWLDASSIDLAFEPKEMVLQCYAELTGAFAGLQHSATAWHLSSASDVGAFSSRLSSTERGAARLELGEGNVVQFGAKNLKIQATGGPAITFYPGMLMTVAADGSRDLLSLRDIHINARLVHVAETDIVPADAKIVKNPPSPNFAKFGDPSLHHDHRLPICAYAQMTVHGPEGMIAEYQFSNAEAGEHFAETFKRYQARVFGL
;
A
#
# COMPACT_ATOMS: atom_id res chain seq x y z
N MET A 1 23.08 0.97 38.76
CA MET A 1 22.06 1.33 37.73
C MET A 1 22.71 1.12 36.40
N LEU A 2 22.42 -0.02 35.79
CA LEU A 2 22.89 -0.39 34.45
C LEU A 2 21.66 -0.26 33.55
N GLU A 3 21.57 0.86 32.84
CA GLU A 3 20.63 1.03 31.75
C GLU A 3 21.13 0.19 30.58
N GLY A 4 20.56 -1.01 30.46
CA GLY A 4 20.74 -1.85 29.27
C GLY A 4 19.98 -1.22 28.11
N TRP A 5 20.66 -0.52 27.26
CA TRP A 5 20.20 -0.20 25.91
C TRP A 5 20.09 -1.52 25.16
N LEU A 6 18.88 -2.05 25.03
CA LEU A 6 18.63 -3.10 24.07
C LEU A 6 18.88 -2.51 22.69
N ASP A 7 20.00 -2.90 22.11
CA ASP A 7 20.35 -2.62 20.72
C ASP A 7 19.24 -3.22 19.84
N ALA A 8 18.41 -2.34 19.26
CA ALA A 8 17.20 -2.70 18.50
C ALA A 8 17.51 -3.31 17.13
N SER A 9 18.73 -3.80 16.93
CA SER A 9 19.22 -4.22 15.62
C SER A 9 18.94 -5.69 15.25
N SER A 10 18.55 -6.54 16.19
CA SER A 10 18.16 -7.92 15.83
C SER A 10 17.14 -8.48 16.81
N ILE A 11 15.96 -8.75 16.36
CA ILE A 11 15.02 -9.65 17.03
C ILE A 11 15.39 -11.05 16.54
N ASP A 12 16.08 -11.80 17.38
CA ASP A 12 16.36 -13.22 17.14
C ASP A 12 15.06 -14.00 17.36
N LEU A 13 14.27 -14.08 16.31
CA LEU A 13 13.08 -14.92 16.31
C LEU A 13 13.53 -16.33 15.93
N ALA A 14 13.61 -17.22 16.90
CA ALA A 14 13.88 -18.65 16.72
C ALA A 14 12.74 -19.36 15.94
N PHE A 15 12.26 -18.77 14.87
CA PHE A 15 11.25 -19.28 13.98
C PHE A 15 11.89 -19.67 12.66
N GLU A 16 12.11 -20.98 12.48
CA GLU A 16 12.48 -21.52 11.17
C GLU A 16 11.20 -21.83 10.38
N PRO A 17 10.90 -21.05 9.32
CA PRO A 17 9.73 -21.33 8.51
C PRO A 17 9.90 -22.67 7.78
N LYS A 18 8.85 -23.49 7.77
CA LYS A 18 8.83 -24.73 7.00
C LYS A 18 9.07 -24.44 5.51
N GLU A 19 9.67 -25.37 4.79
CA GLU A 19 9.96 -25.25 3.36
C GLU A 19 8.74 -24.82 2.53
N MET A 20 7.56 -25.37 2.83
CA MET A 20 6.30 -24.98 2.19
C MET A 20 5.99 -23.48 2.36
N VAL A 21 6.24 -22.92 3.56
CA VAL A 21 6.02 -21.48 3.82
C VAL A 21 6.94 -20.65 2.97
N LEU A 22 8.21 -21.05 2.83
CA LEU A 22 9.19 -20.35 1.99
C LEU A 22 8.83 -20.43 0.50
N GLN A 23 8.34 -21.57 0.02
CA GLN A 23 7.88 -21.72 -1.36
C GLN A 23 6.69 -20.81 -1.65
N CYS A 24 5.66 -20.82 -0.80
CA CYS A 24 4.51 -19.92 -0.95
C CYS A 24 4.91 -18.45 -0.83
N TYR A 25 5.87 -18.15 0.04
CA TYR A 25 6.38 -16.78 0.20
C TYR A 25 7.19 -16.33 -1.03
N ALA A 26 7.87 -17.21 -1.73
CA ALA A 26 8.53 -16.89 -2.99
C ALA A 26 7.54 -16.45 -4.08
N GLU A 27 6.34 -17.07 -4.15
CA GLU A 27 5.27 -16.62 -5.04
C GLU A 27 4.82 -15.19 -4.67
N LEU A 28 4.64 -14.93 -3.37
CA LEU A 28 4.27 -13.60 -2.88
C LEU A 28 5.36 -12.56 -3.18
N THR A 29 6.63 -12.94 -3.06
CA THR A 29 7.78 -12.11 -3.43
C THR A 29 7.76 -11.74 -4.92
N GLY A 30 7.43 -12.70 -5.79
CA GLY A 30 7.25 -12.46 -7.22
C GLY A 30 6.13 -11.47 -7.54
N ALA A 31 4.98 -11.61 -6.88
CA ALA A 31 3.87 -10.67 -7.02
C ALA A 31 4.23 -9.26 -6.51
N PHE A 32 4.96 -9.17 -5.40
CA PHE A 32 5.45 -7.90 -4.88
C PHE A 32 6.48 -7.23 -5.81
N ALA A 33 7.34 -8.01 -6.45
CA ALA A 33 8.25 -7.48 -7.47
C ALA A 33 7.47 -6.85 -8.64
N GLY A 34 6.37 -7.48 -9.06
CA GLY A 34 5.44 -6.88 -10.04
C GLY A 34 4.86 -5.55 -9.55
N LEU A 35 4.44 -5.50 -8.29
CA LEU A 35 3.91 -4.29 -7.67
C LEU A 35 4.95 -3.17 -7.57
N GLN A 36 6.21 -3.52 -7.27
CA GLN A 36 7.35 -2.60 -7.20
C GLN A 36 7.64 -1.90 -8.55
N HIS A 37 7.25 -2.50 -9.66
CA HIS A 37 7.40 -1.90 -10.99
C HIS A 37 6.30 -0.89 -11.34
N SER A 38 5.33 -0.63 -10.44
CA SER A 38 4.39 0.47 -10.64
C SER A 38 5.14 1.78 -10.77
N ALA A 39 4.78 2.58 -11.79
CA ALA A 39 5.43 3.87 -12.04
C ALA A 39 5.28 4.82 -10.84
N THR A 40 4.17 4.69 -10.12
CA THR A 40 3.91 5.47 -8.91
C THR A 40 3.14 4.64 -7.88
N ALA A 41 3.52 4.79 -6.62
CA ALA A 41 2.81 4.28 -5.46
C ALA A 41 2.57 5.40 -4.46
N TRP A 42 1.39 5.42 -3.88
CA TRP A 42 1.01 6.40 -2.86
C TRP A 42 0.51 5.69 -1.59
N HIS A 43 0.80 6.30 -0.47
CA HIS A 43 0.12 6.06 0.78
C HIS A 43 -1.05 7.04 0.89
N LEU A 44 -2.22 6.55 1.25
CA LEU A 44 -3.41 7.35 1.46
C LEU A 44 -3.57 7.64 2.94
N SER A 45 -3.54 8.91 3.32
CA SER A 45 -3.91 9.34 4.66
C SER A 45 -5.27 10.03 4.59
N SER A 46 -6.21 9.59 5.42
CA SER A 46 -7.40 10.40 5.69
C SER A 46 -6.95 11.57 6.56
N ALA A 47 -7.10 12.79 6.09
CA ALA A 47 -7.00 13.94 6.96
C ALA A 47 -8.07 13.75 8.06
N SER A 48 -7.64 13.43 9.26
CA SER A 48 -8.50 13.46 10.43
C SER A 48 -8.87 14.91 10.67
N ASP A 49 -10.02 15.34 10.15
CA ASP A 49 -10.60 16.62 10.46
C ASP A 49 -10.88 16.69 11.97
N VAL A 50 -9.93 17.26 12.69
CA VAL A 50 -10.17 17.83 13.99
C VAL A 50 -10.84 19.17 13.74
N GLY A 51 -12.16 19.17 13.68
CA GLY A 51 -12.94 20.40 13.80
C GLY A 51 -13.90 20.71 12.66
N ALA A 52 -15.17 20.57 13.00
CA ALA A 52 -16.31 21.34 12.55
C ALA A 52 -16.78 21.21 11.09
N PHE A 53 -17.95 20.61 10.97
CA PHE A 53 -19.02 21.04 10.04
C PHE A 53 -18.57 21.62 8.68
N SER A 54 -18.01 20.79 7.81
CA SER A 54 -18.24 21.02 6.39
C SER A 54 -18.16 19.73 5.60
N SER A 55 -19.26 19.49 5.04
CA SER A 55 -19.67 18.52 4.05
C SER A 55 -18.59 17.99 3.11
N ARG A 56 -18.30 16.66 3.22
CA ARG A 56 -18.36 15.76 2.07
C ARG A 56 -17.35 15.93 0.95
N LEU A 57 -16.10 16.08 1.28
CA LEU A 57 -15.01 15.56 0.47
C LEU A 57 -13.90 15.29 1.48
N SER A 58 -13.80 14.08 1.96
CA SER A 58 -12.57 13.65 2.63
C SER A 58 -11.48 13.75 1.58
N SER A 59 -10.68 14.81 1.65
CA SER A 59 -9.51 14.94 0.82
C SER A 59 -8.53 13.87 1.28
N THR A 60 -8.54 12.76 0.60
CA THR A 60 -7.54 11.71 0.81
C THR A 60 -6.23 12.30 0.31
N GLU A 61 -5.33 12.60 1.24
CA GLU A 61 -4.00 13.06 0.88
C GLU A 61 -3.17 11.90 0.39
N ARG A 62 -2.50 12.08 -0.75
CA ARG A 62 -1.58 11.13 -1.34
C ARG A 62 -0.15 11.49 -0.96
N GLY A 63 0.47 10.69 -0.10
CA GLY A 63 1.90 10.73 0.17
C GLY A 63 2.64 9.71 -0.69
N ALA A 64 3.88 10.00 -1.10
CA ALA A 64 4.67 9.03 -1.83
C ALA A 64 4.93 7.78 -0.98
N ALA A 65 4.84 6.60 -1.61
CA ALA A 65 5.23 5.33 -1.02
C ALA A 65 6.35 4.69 -1.84
N ARG A 66 7.29 4.05 -1.16
CA ARG A 66 8.41 3.31 -1.76
C ARG A 66 8.27 1.83 -1.44
N LEU A 67 8.47 0.99 -2.44
CA LEU A 67 8.49 -0.46 -2.31
C LEU A 67 9.92 -0.97 -2.44
N GLU A 68 10.35 -1.77 -1.49
CA GLU A 68 11.70 -2.31 -1.43
C GLU A 68 11.68 -3.82 -1.23
N LEU A 69 12.45 -4.53 -2.04
CA LEU A 69 12.82 -5.93 -1.83
C LEU A 69 14.20 -5.94 -1.21
N GLY A 70 14.31 -6.33 0.05
CA GLY A 70 15.56 -6.29 0.79
C GLY A 70 15.94 -7.64 1.38
N GLU A 71 17.23 -7.81 1.65
CA GLU A 71 17.71 -8.83 2.58
C GLU A 71 17.57 -8.22 3.97
N GLY A 72 16.69 -8.81 4.79
CA GLY A 72 16.34 -8.24 6.09
C GLY A 72 17.51 -8.27 7.07
N ASN A 73 17.93 -7.11 7.54
CA ASN A 73 18.92 -7.02 8.62
C ASN A 73 18.31 -7.40 9.99
N VAL A 74 16.97 -7.50 10.10
CA VAL A 74 16.27 -7.70 11.37
C VAL A 74 15.88 -9.16 11.59
N VAL A 75 15.60 -9.92 10.54
CA VAL A 75 15.23 -11.33 10.61
C VAL A 75 15.83 -12.07 9.42
N GLN A 76 16.71 -13.03 9.69
CA GLN A 76 17.37 -13.84 8.65
C GLN A 76 16.57 -15.12 8.44
N PHE A 77 15.64 -15.13 7.47
CA PHE A 77 14.90 -16.35 7.09
C PHE A 77 15.36 -16.99 5.78
N GLY A 78 16.46 -16.54 5.20
CA GLY A 78 16.86 -16.97 3.86
C GLY A 78 15.90 -16.50 2.74
N ALA A 79 14.97 -15.61 3.07
CA ALA A 79 14.00 -15.04 2.14
C ALA A 79 14.07 -13.51 2.16
N LYS A 80 13.76 -12.89 1.02
CA LYS A 80 13.70 -11.43 0.92
C LYS A 80 12.53 -10.89 1.74
N ASN A 81 12.71 -9.77 2.42
CA ASN A 81 11.60 -9.03 3.01
C ASN A 81 10.94 -8.11 1.96
N LEU A 82 9.64 -7.90 2.12
CA LEU A 82 8.85 -7.05 1.22
C LEU A 82 8.42 -5.82 2.01
N LYS A 83 9.03 -4.67 1.73
CA LYS A 83 8.80 -3.45 2.51
C LYS A 83 8.04 -2.42 1.70
N ILE A 84 7.02 -1.83 2.31
CA ILE A 84 6.35 -0.62 1.83
C ILE A 84 6.57 0.48 2.85
N GLN A 85 7.20 1.56 2.44
CA GLN A 85 7.55 2.72 3.27
C GLN A 85 6.81 3.94 2.77
N ALA A 86 5.92 4.50 3.59
CA ALA A 86 5.30 5.79 3.32
C ALA A 86 6.26 6.94 3.67
N THR A 87 6.31 7.97 2.86
CA THR A 87 7.07 9.19 3.18
C THR A 87 6.36 9.93 4.30
N GLY A 88 7.03 10.05 5.45
CA GLY A 88 6.45 10.68 6.65
C GLY A 88 5.32 9.87 7.32
N GLY A 89 5.13 8.61 6.92
CA GLY A 89 4.10 7.72 7.44
C GLY A 89 4.64 6.37 7.90
N PRO A 90 3.75 5.40 8.13
CA PRO A 90 4.11 4.08 8.61
C PRO A 90 4.92 3.30 7.57
N ALA A 91 5.74 2.37 8.04
CA ALA A 91 6.32 1.34 7.24
C ALA A 91 5.71 -0.01 7.58
N ILE A 92 5.47 -0.85 6.56
CA ILE A 92 5.10 -2.25 6.75
C ILE A 92 6.12 -3.15 6.06
N THR A 93 6.49 -4.23 6.72
CA THR A 93 7.45 -5.19 6.20
C THR A 93 6.92 -6.60 6.38
N PHE A 94 6.75 -7.30 5.26
CA PHE A 94 6.34 -8.70 5.27
C PHE A 94 7.56 -9.60 5.38
N TYR A 95 7.42 -10.62 6.20
CA TYR A 95 8.34 -11.75 6.36
C TYR A 95 7.56 -13.06 6.20
N PRO A 96 8.22 -14.20 6.00
CA PRO A 96 7.52 -15.49 6.02
C PRO A 96 6.75 -15.69 7.33
N GLY A 97 5.42 -15.67 7.27
CA GLY A 97 4.53 -15.84 8.42
C GLY A 97 4.22 -14.60 9.25
N MET A 98 4.92 -13.48 9.07
CA MET A 98 4.79 -12.30 9.93
C MET A 98 4.76 -10.98 9.14
N LEU A 99 4.12 -9.97 9.73
CA LEU A 99 4.14 -8.58 9.31
C LEU A 99 4.73 -7.74 10.44
N MET A 100 5.73 -6.94 10.16
CA MET A 100 6.21 -5.90 11.07
C MET A 100 5.67 -4.55 10.60
N THR A 101 5.09 -3.80 11.52
CA THR A 101 4.72 -2.41 11.29
C THR A 101 5.65 -1.49 12.06
N VAL A 102 5.94 -0.33 11.51
CA VAL A 102 6.70 0.73 12.17
C VAL A 102 5.87 2.01 12.03
N ALA A 103 5.37 2.52 13.13
CA ALA A 103 4.61 3.76 13.14
C ALA A 103 5.53 4.98 12.98
N ALA A 104 4.93 6.17 12.77
CA ALA A 104 5.68 7.41 12.59
C ALA A 104 6.49 7.82 13.84
N ASP A 105 6.07 7.40 15.03
CA ASP A 105 6.79 7.61 16.30
C ASP A 105 7.93 6.60 16.53
N GLY A 106 8.11 5.65 15.61
CA GLY A 106 9.11 4.59 15.68
C GLY A 106 8.66 3.36 16.47
N SER A 107 7.45 3.33 17.02
CA SER A 107 6.89 2.13 17.65
C SER A 107 6.77 1.01 16.63
N ARG A 108 6.95 -0.24 17.09
CA ARG A 108 6.97 -1.43 16.23
C ARG A 108 6.03 -2.46 16.77
N ASP A 109 5.22 -3.02 15.89
CA ASP A 109 4.34 -4.15 16.18
C ASP A 109 4.68 -5.31 15.24
N LEU A 110 4.58 -6.52 15.77
CA LEU A 110 4.77 -7.75 15.03
C LEU A 110 3.46 -8.54 15.03
N LEU A 111 2.91 -8.76 13.86
CA LEU A 111 1.63 -9.39 13.64
C LEU A 111 1.78 -10.69 12.85
N SER A 112 0.94 -11.69 13.12
CA SER A 112 0.88 -12.88 12.29
C SER A 112 0.26 -12.55 10.94
N LEU A 113 0.84 -13.02 9.82
CA LEU A 113 0.18 -12.91 8.51
C LEU A 113 -1.15 -13.64 8.43
N ARG A 114 -1.44 -14.53 9.37
CA ARG A 114 -2.75 -15.17 9.51
C ARG A 114 -3.86 -14.14 9.76
N ASP A 115 -3.56 -13.12 10.56
CA ASP A 115 -4.54 -12.14 11.07
C ASP A 115 -4.57 -10.85 10.23
N ILE A 116 -3.80 -10.85 9.13
CA ILE A 116 -3.75 -9.72 8.21
C ILE A 116 -4.72 -9.95 7.06
N HIS A 117 -5.49 -8.92 6.71
CA HIS A 117 -6.37 -8.93 5.55
C HIS A 117 -5.92 -7.88 4.54
N ILE A 118 -5.59 -8.33 3.33
CA ILE A 118 -5.26 -7.44 2.21
C ILE A 118 -6.38 -7.52 1.18
N ASN A 119 -6.95 -6.35 0.88
CA ASN A 119 -7.91 -6.21 -0.20
C ASN A 119 -7.41 -5.17 -1.19
N ALA A 120 -7.54 -5.48 -2.48
CA ALA A 120 -7.33 -4.51 -3.54
C ALA A 120 -8.62 -4.36 -4.34
N ARG A 121 -8.89 -3.14 -4.77
CA ARG A 121 -10.01 -2.81 -5.65
C ARG A 121 -9.58 -1.83 -6.71
N LEU A 122 -10.16 -1.95 -7.89
CA LEU A 122 -10.02 -0.96 -8.94
C LEU A 122 -10.76 0.31 -8.55
N VAL A 123 -10.08 1.45 -8.63
CA VAL A 123 -10.67 2.77 -8.42
C VAL A 123 -10.41 3.66 -9.63
N HIS A 124 -11.36 4.53 -9.91
CA HIS A 124 -11.25 5.52 -10.98
C HIS A 124 -11.05 6.90 -10.37
N VAL A 125 -9.95 7.54 -10.71
CA VAL A 125 -9.55 8.81 -10.15
C VAL A 125 -9.37 9.83 -11.27
N ALA A 126 -9.97 11.01 -11.09
CA ALA A 126 -9.69 12.15 -11.96
C ALA A 126 -8.30 12.69 -11.58
N GLU A 127 -7.33 12.53 -12.48
CA GLU A 127 -5.94 12.91 -12.20
C GLU A 127 -5.71 14.39 -12.49
N THR A 128 -5.25 15.10 -11.47
CA THR A 128 -4.89 16.52 -11.56
C THR A 128 -3.39 16.72 -11.77
N ASP A 129 -2.61 15.70 -11.46
CA ASP A 129 -1.17 15.68 -11.58
C ASP A 129 -0.71 14.99 -12.88
N ILE A 130 0.58 14.75 -12.99
CA ILE A 130 1.13 14.01 -14.12
C ILE A 130 0.63 12.57 -14.05
N VAL A 131 -0.05 12.14 -15.12
CA VAL A 131 -0.51 10.74 -15.23
C VAL A 131 0.69 9.80 -15.25
N PRO A 132 0.77 8.81 -14.34
CA PRO A 132 1.82 7.81 -14.36
C PRO A 132 1.88 7.05 -15.69
N ALA A 133 3.09 6.69 -16.12
CA ALA A 133 3.30 6.09 -17.45
C ALA A 133 2.59 4.74 -17.65
N ASP A 134 2.34 4.00 -16.58
CA ASP A 134 1.66 2.71 -16.56
C ASP A 134 0.16 2.79 -16.21
N ALA A 135 -0.34 4.00 -15.93
CA ALA A 135 -1.73 4.19 -15.58
C ALA A 135 -2.64 4.02 -16.81
N LYS A 136 -3.70 3.24 -16.66
CA LYS A 136 -4.69 3.08 -17.70
C LYS A 136 -5.70 4.23 -17.66
N ILE A 137 -5.72 5.04 -18.70
CA ILE A 137 -6.75 6.07 -18.88
C ILE A 137 -8.04 5.39 -19.34
N VAL A 138 -9.08 5.46 -18.51
CA VAL A 138 -10.37 4.78 -18.75
C VAL A 138 -11.33 5.67 -19.50
N LYS A 139 -11.36 6.95 -19.18
CA LYS A 139 -12.27 7.92 -19.78
C LYS A 139 -11.76 9.35 -19.60
N ASN A 140 -11.94 10.15 -20.64
CA ASN A 140 -11.95 11.59 -20.49
C ASN A 140 -13.40 12.01 -20.27
N PRO A 141 -13.82 12.42 -19.06
CA PRO A 141 -15.20 12.82 -18.84
C PRO A 141 -15.52 14.00 -19.75
N PRO A 142 -16.75 14.12 -20.29
CA PRO A 142 -17.19 15.37 -20.86
C PRO A 142 -17.10 16.43 -19.76
N SER A 143 -16.48 17.56 -20.08
CA SER A 143 -16.44 18.72 -19.19
C SER A 143 -17.87 18.96 -18.64
N PRO A 144 -18.07 19.05 -17.31
CA PRO A 144 -19.36 19.47 -16.80
C PRO A 144 -19.66 20.81 -17.43
N ASN A 145 -20.83 20.94 -18.07
CA ASN A 145 -21.28 22.16 -18.75
C ASN A 145 -21.22 23.36 -17.82
N PHE A 146 -20.09 24.01 -17.73
CA PHE A 146 -19.97 25.38 -17.24
C PHE A 146 -20.53 26.40 -18.24
N ALA A 147 -21.12 25.94 -19.33
CA ALA A 147 -21.80 26.74 -20.35
C ALA A 147 -23.02 27.55 -19.85
N LYS A 148 -23.29 27.57 -18.54
CA LYS A 148 -24.35 28.41 -17.96
C LYS A 148 -23.90 29.79 -17.47
N PHE A 149 -22.63 30.09 -17.50
CA PHE A 149 -22.13 31.44 -17.17
C PHE A 149 -21.35 31.98 -18.36
N GLY A 150 -22.04 32.59 -19.23
CA GLY A 150 -21.84 33.39 -20.44
C GLY A 150 -20.48 34.02 -20.75
N ASP A 151 -19.33 33.42 -20.44
CA ASP A 151 -18.03 33.88 -20.87
C ASP A 151 -17.42 32.93 -21.91
N PRO A 152 -17.41 33.32 -23.22
CA PRO A 152 -16.85 32.47 -24.27
C PRO A 152 -15.31 32.27 -24.20
N SER A 153 -14.60 33.02 -23.36
CA SER A 153 -13.14 32.99 -23.30
C SER A 153 -12.59 31.92 -22.39
N LEU A 154 -13.45 31.22 -21.61
CA LEU A 154 -13.05 30.15 -20.68
C LEU A 154 -13.18 28.74 -21.26
N HIS A 155 -13.22 28.59 -22.58
CA HIS A 155 -13.23 27.29 -23.26
C HIS A 155 -11.86 26.58 -23.26
N HIS A 156 -11.14 26.58 -22.16
CA HIS A 156 -10.12 25.58 -21.94
C HIS A 156 -10.81 24.33 -21.36
N ASP A 157 -11.06 23.40 -22.26
CA ASP A 157 -11.65 22.08 -22.00
C ASP A 157 -10.67 21.26 -21.11
N HIS A 158 -10.55 21.62 -19.84
CA HIS A 158 -9.74 20.91 -18.86
C HIS A 158 -10.45 19.61 -18.48
N ARG A 159 -10.49 18.68 -19.44
CA ARG A 159 -10.91 17.31 -19.18
C ARG A 159 -9.80 16.61 -18.42
N LEU A 160 -9.99 16.47 -17.11
CA LEU A 160 -9.08 15.66 -16.33
C LEU A 160 -9.17 14.20 -16.80
N PRO A 161 -8.04 13.54 -17.09
CA PRO A 161 -8.05 12.12 -17.41
C PRO A 161 -8.53 11.33 -16.20
N ILE A 162 -9.41 10.37 -16.43
CA ILE A 162 -9.80 9.40 -15.41
C ILE A 162 -8.90 8.19 -15.55
N CYS A 163 -8.07 7.96 -14.55
CA CYS A 163 -7.13 6.86 -14.48
C CYS A 163 -7.66 5.75 -13.60
N ALA A 164 -7.37 4.51 -13.98
CA ALA A 164 -7.68 3.32 -13.21
C ALA A 164 -6.46 2.95 -12.36
N TYR A 165 -6.64 2.87 -11.03
CA TYR A 165 -5.60 2.51 -10.06
C TYR A 165 -6.05 1.35 -9.18
N ALA A 166 -5.10 0.60 -8.63
CA ALA A 166 -5.40 -0.32 -7.54
C ALA A 166 -5.37 0.45 -6.21
N GLN A 167 -6.45 0.40 -5.45
CA GLN A 167 -6.49 0.85 -4.07
C GLN A 167 -6.44 -0.36 -3.17
N MET A 168 -5.38 -0.47 -2.39
CA MET A 168 -5.09 -1.61 -1.53
C MET A 168 -5.18 -1.19 -0.07
N THR A 169 -5.99 -1.92 0.71
CA THR A 169 -6.11 -1.75 2.16
C THR A 169 -5.46 -2.92 2.88
N VAL A 170 -4.73 -2.63 3.92
CA VAL A 170 -4.10 -3.61 4.82
C VAL A 170 -4.76 -3.45 6.19
N HIS A 171 -5.42 -4.50 6.65
CA HIS A 171 -6.07 -4.55 7.96
C HIS A 171 -5.41 -5.60 8.84
N GLY A 172 -5.26 -5.26 10.11
CA GLY A 172 -4.85 -6.16 11.17
C GLY A 172 -5.97 -6.40 12.18
N PRO A 173 -5.68 -7.09 13.29
CA PRO A 173 -6.68 -7.41 14.33
C PRO A 173 -7.36 -6.17 14.94
N GLU A 174 -6.64 -5.06 15.03
CA GLU A 174 -7.11 -3.82 15.64
C GLU A 174 -7.74 -2.84 14.64
N GLY A 175 -7.78 -3.19 13.37
CA GLY A 175 -8.36 -2.35 12.31
C GLY A 175 -7.43 -2.10 11.14
N MET A 176 -7.64 -0.96 10.46
CA MET A 176 -6.83 -0.61 9.29
C MET A 176 -5.42 -0.18 9.70
N ILE A 177 -4.41 -0.85 9.14
CA ILE A 177 -2.99 -0.53 9.33
C ILE A 177 -2.53 0.53 8.35
N ALA A 178 -2.87 0.35 7.06
CA ALA A 178 -2.45 1.25 6.00
C ALA A 178 -3.33 1.13 4.76
N GLU A 179 -3.37 2.19 3.98
CA GLU A 179 -4.04 2.23 2.69
C GLU A 179 -3.07 2.78 1.63
N TYR A 180 -3.00 2.07 0.51
CA TYR A 180 -2.09 2.40 -0.60
C TYR A 180 -2.84 2.50 -1.92
N GLN A 181 -2.28 3.26 -2.86
CA GLN A 181 -2.75 3.29 -4.23
C GLN A 181 -1.55 3.06 -5.17
N PHE A 182 -1.76 2.26 -6.21
CA PHE A 182 -0.74 1.91 -7.19
C PHE A 182 -1.23 2.26 -8.59
N SER A 183 -0.34 2.86 -9.39
CA SER A 183 -0.65 3.24 -10.77
C SER A 183 -0.87 2.02 -11.66
N ASN A 184 -0.20 0.89 -11.40
CA ASN A 184 -0.46 -0.38 -12.05
C ASN A 184 -1.59 -1.13 -11.31
N ALA A 185 -2.81 -1.02 -11.83
CA ALA A 185 -3.98 -1.62 -11.21
C ALA A 185 -3.89 -3.16 -11.17
N GLU A 186 -3.43 -3.77 -12.27
CA GLU A 186 -3.34 -5.23 -12.39
C GLU A 186 -2.32 -5.82 -11.39
N ALA A 187 -1.17 -5.14 -11.19
CA ALA A 187 -0.16 -5.57 -10.22
C ALA A 187 -0.69 -5.51 -8.77
N GLY A 188 -1.48 -4.48 -8.44
CA GLY A 188 -2.08 -4.35 -7.12
C GLY A 188 -3.09 -5.45 -6.81
N GLU A 189 -3.97 -5.75 -7.75
CA GLU A 189 -4.94 -6.85 -7.63
C GLU A 189 -4.23 -8.20 -7.56
N HIS A 190 -3.24 -8.43 -8.40
CA HIS A 190 -2.45 -9.66 -8.41
C HIS A 190 -1.73 -9.92 -7.08
N PHE A 191 -1.15 -8.88 -6.48
CA PHE A 191 -0.50 -9.00 -5.17
C PHE A 191 -1.52 -9.41 -4.09
N ALA A 192 -2.66 -8.74 -4.01
CA ALA A 192 -3.69 -9.06 -3.01
C ALA A 192 -4.25 -10.49 -3.17
N GLU A 193 -4.47 -10.95 -4.40
CA GLU A 193 -4.90 -12.32 -4.67
C GLU A 193 -3.83 -13.35 -4.31
N THR A 194 -2.56 -13.05 -4.61
CA THR A 194 -1.44 -13.93 -4.25
C THR A 194 -1.28 -14.01 -2.74
N PHE A 195 -1.50 -12.91 -2.01
CA PHE A 195 -1.49 -12.91 -0.56
C PHE A 195 -2.61 -13.81 0.01
N LYS A 196 -3.82 -13.74 -0.52
CA LYS A 196 -4.93 -14.64 -0.11
C LYS A 196 -4.57 -16.11 -0.36
N ARG A 197 -3.97 -16.44 -1.51
CA ARG A 197 -3.50 -17.81 -1.79
C ARG A 197 -2.40 -18.26 -0.83
N TYR A 198 -1.47 -17.35 -0.49
CA TYR A 198 -0.45 -17.60 0.52
C TYR A 198 -1.10 -17.98 1.86
N GLN A 199 -2.06 -17.18 2.33
CA GLN A 199 -2.77 -17.45 3.59
C GLN A 199 -3.50 -18.80 3.57
N ALA A 200 -4.22 -19.08 2.49
CA ALA A 200 -4.95 -20.35 2.36
C ALA A 200 -4.03 -21.56 2.44
N ARG A 201 -2.87 -21.51 1.80
CA ARG A 201 -1.90 -22.62 1.80
C ARG A 201 -1.14 -22.76 3.12
N VAL A 202 -0.77 -21.66 3.74
CA VAL A 202 0.10 -21.65 4.94
C VAL A 202 -0.70 -21.84 6.21
N PHE A 203 -1.88 -21.24 6.29
CA PHE A 203 -2.69 -21.22 7.52
C PHE A 203 -4.02 -21.99 7.41
N GLY A 204 -4.40 -22.45 6.21
CA GLY A 204 -5.63 -23.20 6.00
C GLY A 204 -6.89 -22.33 6.06
N LEU A 205 -6.80 -21.07 5.64
CA LEU A 205 -7.90 -20.10 5.65
C LEU A 205 -8.71 -20.12 4.36
#